data_1ed72315990b7d5ef5541f90579ee781
#
_entry.id   1ed72315990b7d5ef5541f90579ee781
#
_cell.length_a   1.000
_cell.length_b   1.000
_cell.length_c   1.000
_cell.angle_alpha   90.00
_cell.angle_beta   90.00
_cell.angle_gamma   90.00
#
_symmetry.space_group_name_H-M   'P 1'
#
loop_
_entity.id
_entity.type
_entity.pdbx_description
1 polymer ?
#
loop_
_entity_poly.entity_id
_entity_poly.type
_entity_poly.pdbx_seq_one_letter_code
_entity_poly.pdbx_strand_id
1 'polypeptide(L)'
;FNGINIITPQRVIEQKFDYIDIWSEKYYDEIKNQLCIELKVPESKIRDAFSEIRDKLFNRYKNTEDIEIKQYISNMKNKKWISIYSFDFCEKHGLREVFKDSEDDLPYILFEGKRMYLTRDYKFITQDGMKYTGDFWGEQDSESPHLYMNGDVKVHDGDVLIDAGACEGNFSLHIIEKVSKLYIVESETKWIEALRRTFEPWKEKVVICQGFLGNKDSDTVVCIDSLVRNDKVDFIKMDIEGSEISALLGAKKTLQKNENMRCAICSYHKHDDEHNIKAILEEAGFVTETSKGYMWFFLEEFAAEYCELRHGIVRGIKNKISCNMYDNKEFLTN
;
A
#
# COMPACT_ATOMS: atom_id res chain seq x y z
N PHE A 1 -15.26 -11.47 17.21
CA PHE A 1 -13.99 -10.73 17.35
C PHE A 1 -13.10 -11.46 18.36
N ASN A 2 -12.32 -12.47 17.94
CA ASN A 2 -11.23 -13.12 18.71
C ASN A 2 -11.47 -13.33 20.22
N GLY A 3 -12.71 -13.70 20.65
CA GLY A 3 -13.05 -13.91 22.05
C GLY A 3 -13.35 -12.65 22.87
N ILE A 4 -13.33 -11.45 22.26
CA ILE A 4 -13.68 -10.20 22.92
C ILE A 4 -15.20 -10.02 22.91
N ASN A 5 -15.80 -9.81 24.07
CA ASN A 5 -17.22 -9.50 24.17
C ASN A 5 -17.52 -8.08 23.69
N ILE A 6 -18.40 -7.96 22.71
CA ILE A 6 -18.91 -6.65 22.27
C ILE A 6 -20.16 -6.34 23.09
N ILE A 7 -20.17 -5.18 23.75
CA ILE A 7 -21.29 -4.69 24.55
C ILE A 7 -21.75 -3.32 24.03
N THR A 8 -23.01 -2.96 24.30
CA THR A 8 -23.49 -1.61 23.99
C THR A 8 -22.86 -0.58 24.93
N PRO A 9 -22.74 0.71 24.56
CA PRO A 9 -22.20 1.75 25.42
C PRO A 9 -22.89 1.79 26.80
N GLN A 10 -24.21 1.59 26.86
CA GLN A 10 -24.99 1.59 28.11
C GLN A 10 -24.57 0.48 29.09
N ARG A 11 -24.08 -0.65 28.57
CA ARG A 11 -23.62 -1.76 29.41
C ARG A 11 -22.19 -1.60 29.94
N VAL A 12 -21.48 -0.57 29.51
CA VAL A 12 -20.12 -0.25 30.00
C VAL A 12 -20.17 0.00 31.51
N ILE A 13 -21.16 0.74 32.01
CA ILE A 13 -21.28 1.06 33.43
C ILE A 13 -21.63 -0.16 34.30
N GLU A 14 -22.09 -1.26 33.72
CA GLU A 14 -22.36 -2.52 34.43
C GLU A 14 -21.07 -3.35 34.64
N GLN A 15 -19.97 -2.96 33.96
CA GLN A 15 -18.70 -3.66 34.01
C GLN A 15 -17.77 -3.07 35.07
N LYS A 16 -16.91 -3.91 35.65
CA LYS A 16 -15.80 -3.44 36.46
C LYS A 16 -14.63 -3.15 35.53
N PHE A 17 -14.12 -1.93 35.54
CA PHE A 17 -12.93 -1.50 34.74
C PHE A 17 -12.10 -0.50 35.56
N ASP A 18 -10.81 -0.53 35.31
CA ASP A 18 -9.88 0.46 35.82
C ASP A 18 -9.85 1.66 34.89
N TYR A 19 -9.78 1.41 33.59
CA TYR A 19 -9.74 2.42 32.53
C TYR A 19 -10.60 1.99 31.34
N ILE A 20 -10.98 2.98 30.54
CA ILE A 20 -11.58 2.83 29.21
C ILE A 20 -10.64 3.49 28.23
N ASP A 21 -10.08 2.70 27.30
CA ASP A 21 -9.24 3.20 26.23
C ASP A 21 -10.09 3.47 24.98
N ILE A 22 -10.09 4.71 24.51
CA ILE A 22 -10.78 5.11 23.27
C ILE A 22 -9.82 4.91 22.10
N TRP A 23 -10.15 3.95 21.22
CA TRP A 23 -9.43 3.61 20.01
C TRP A 23 -10.04 4.30 18.78
N SER A 24 -10.42 5.57 18.90
CA SER A 24 -10.97 6.36 17.80
C SER A 24 -10.63 7.82 17.98
N GLU A 25 -9.61 8.30 17.29
CA GLU A 25 -9.26 9.71 17.40
C GLU A 25 -10.30 10.62 16.74
N LYS A 26 -10.82 10.22 15.57
CA LYS A 26 -11.83 11.01 14.84
C LYS A 26 -13.07 11.30 15.70
N TYR A 27 -13.50 10.32 16.49
CA TYR A 27 -14.70 10.41 17.35
C TYR A 27 -14.34 10.46 18.84
N TYR A 28 -13.08 10.77 19.17
CA TYR A 28 -12.61 10.77 20.56
C TYR A 28 -13.46 11.68 21.46
N ASP A 29 -13.66 12.93 21.07
CA ASP A 29 -14.41 13.90 21.83
C ASP A 29 -15.88 13.52 21.99
N GLU A 30 -16.50 12.97 20.94
CA GLU A 30 -17.90 12.49 21.00
C GLU A 30 -18.04 11.31 21.93
N ILE A 31 -17.17 10.30 21.80
CA ILE A 31 -17.19 9.11 22.68
C ILE A 31 -16.89 9.52 24.13
N LYS A 32 -15.89 10.37 24.35
CA LYS A 32 -15.55 10.89 25.66
C LYS A 32 -16.71 11.62 26.30
N ASN A 33 -17.37 12.52 25.54
CA ASN A 33 -18.55 13.23 26.00
C ASN A 33 -19.70 12.27 26.35
N GLN A 34 -19.97 11.26 25.52
CA GLN A 34 -20.97 10.25 25.80
C GLN A 34 -20.65 9.50 27.11
N LEU A 35 -19.41 9.05 27.29
CA LEU A 35 -18.96 8.36 28.50
C LEU A 35 -19.11 9.26 29.76
N CYS A 36 -18.64 10.51 29.68
CA CYS A 36 -18.65 11.41 30.83
C CYS A 36 -20.06 11.97 31.14
N ILE A 37 -20.77 12.45 30.12
CA ILE A 37 -22.02 13.19 30.33
C ILE A 37 -23.21 12.26 30.47
N GLU A 38 -23.34 11.28 29.55
CA GLU A 38 -24.49 10.37 29.53
C GLU A 38 -24.32 9.21 30.51
N LEU A 39 -23.15 8.57 30.50
CA LEU A 39 -22.89 7.36 31.30
C LEU A 39 -22.19 7.64 32.63
N LYS A 40 -21.86 8.92 32.94
CA LYS A 40 -21.26 9.35 34.22
C LYS A 40 -19.92 8.66 34.56
N VAL A 41 -19.18 8.23 33.56
CA VAL A 41 -17.84 7.68 33.76
C VAL A 41 -16.88 8.83 34.15
N PRO A 42 -16.11 8.69 35.25
CA PRO A 42 -15.14 9.69 35.64
C PRO A 42 -14.10 9.93 34.51
N GLU A 43 -13.81 11.18 34.16
CA GLU A 43 -12.85 11.52 33.11
C GLU A 43 -11.47 10.92 33.38
N SER A 44 -11.06 10.82 34.63
CA SER A 44 -9.78 10.22 35.05
C SER A 44 -9.64 8.73 34.70
N LYS A 45 -10.74 8.07 34.34
CA LYS A 45 -10.75 6.68 33.88
C LYS A 45 -10.80 6.55 32.34
N ILE A 46 -10.82 7.65 31.61
CA ILE A 46 -10.88 7.64 30.14
C ILE A 46 -9.50 8.01 29.62
N ARG A 47 -8.96 7.18 28.74
CA ARG A 47 -7.65 7.40 28.11
C ARG A 47 -7.78 7.43 26.60
N ASP A 48 -6.96 8.25 25.97
CA ASP A 48 -6.69 8.20 24.54
C ASP A 48 -5.68 7.08 24.28
N ALA A 49 -6.13 6.01 23.63
CA ALA A 49 -5.30 4.85 23.36
C ALA A 49 -4.08 5.16 22.46
N PHE A 50 -4.14 6.25 21.70
CA PHE A 50 -3.06 6.62 20.78
C PHE A 50 -2.10 7.66 21.35
N SER A 51 -2.40 8.26 22.51
CA SER A 51 -1.59 9.33 23.08
C SER A 51 -0.13 8.91 23.32
N GLU A 52 0.07 7.73 23.91
CA GLU A 52 1.42 7.20 24.19
C GLU A 52 2.21 6.96 22.91
N ILE A 53 1.58 6.43 21.86
CA ILE A 53 2.21 6.15 20.57
C ILE A 53 2.60 7.46 19.88
N ARG A 54 1.71 8.46 19.90
CA ARG A 54 2.01 9.81 19.39
C ARG A 54 3.19 10.45 20.11
N ASP A 55 3.18 10.38 21.43
CA ASP A 55 4.27 10.96 22.25
C ASP A 55 5.61 10.28 21.94
N LYS A 56 5.63 8.96 21.76
CA LYS A 56 6.83 8.22 21.33
C LYS A 56 7.32 8.72 19.98
N LEU A 57 6.43 8.86 18.97
CA LEU A 57 6.79 9.37 17.65
C LEU A 57 7.38 10.78 17.74
N PHE A 58 6.68 11.70 18.43
CA PHE A 58 7.13 13.09 18.55
C PHE A 58 8.44 13.21 19.31
N ASN A 59 8.65 12.40 20.34
CA ASN A 59 9.91 12.37 21.09
C ASN A 59 11.06 11.82 20.25
N ARG A 60 10.81 10.77 19.44
CA ARG A 60 11.81 10.20 18.53
C ARG A 60 12.36 11.26 17.57
N TYR A 61 11.47 12.06 16.98
CA TYR A 61 11.83 13.02 15.94
C TYR A 61 11.95 14.48 16.42
N LYS A 62 11.96 14.74 17.73
CA LYS A 62 12.02 16.11 18.30
C LYS A 62 13.20 16.94 17.84
N ASN A 63 14.33 16.30 17.54
CA ASN A 63 15.60 16.94 17.13
C ASN A 63 15.98 16.60 15.69
N THR A 64 15.04 16.10 14.87
CA THR A 64 15.32 15.78 13.48
C THR A 64 15.67 17.03 12.68
N GLU A 65 16.63 16.92 11.75
CA GLU A 65 16.93 17.96 10.78
C GLU A 65 16.27 17.70 9.42
N ASP A 66 15.71 16.51 9.22
CA ASP A 66 14.96 16.14 8.03
C ASP A 66 13.71 17.01 7.86
N ILE A 67 13.63 17.73 6.73
CA ILE A 67 12.57 18.69 6.46
C ILE A 67 11.23 17.99 6.25
N GLU A 68 11.21 16.82 5.59
CA GLU A 68 9.99 16.06 5.33
C GLU A 68 9.43 15.47 6.62
N ILE A 69 10.30 14.97 7.52
CA ILE A 69 9.89 14.51 8.85
C ILE A 69 9.36 15.68 9.69
N LYS A 70 10.03 16.84 9.68
CA LYS A 70 9.53 18.06 10.36
C LYS A 70 8.13 18.43 9.89
N GLN A 71 7.91 18.38 8.57
CA GLN A 71 6.61 18.66 7.97
C GLN A 71 5.56 17.63 8.40
N TYR A 72 5.92 16.33 8.36
CA TYR A 72 5.05 15.25 8.81
C TYR A 72 4.60 15.47 10.26
N ILE A 73 5.55 15.66 11.18
CA ILE A 73 5.28 15.87 12.60
C ILE A 73 4.43 17.13 12.83
N SER A 74 4.70 18.23 12.11
CA SER A 74 3.91 19.46 12.18
C SER A 74 2.47 19.23 11.75
N ASN A 75 2.26 18.54 10.65
CA ASN A 75 0.93 18.20 10.14
C ASN A 75 0.18 17.31 11.14
N MET A 76 0.85 16.30 11.69
CA MET A 76 0.24 15.38 12.68
C MET A 76 -0.14 16.09 13.99
N LYS A 77 0.65 17.06 14.45
CA LYS A 77 0.30 17.87 15.64
C LYS A 77 -0.94 18.74 15.44
N ASN A 78 -1.20 19.14 14.21
CA ASN A 78 -2.36 19.96 13.85
C ASN A 78 -3.62 19.12 13.57
N LYS A 79 -3.48 17.82 13.39
CA LYS A 79 -4.60 16.89 13.20
C LYS A 79 -5.18 16.47 14.56
N LYS A 80 -6.49 16.23 14.57
CA LYS A 80 -7.19 15.63 15.73
C LYS A 80 -7.10 14.11 15.77
N TRP A 81 -6.58 13.47 14.72
CA TRP A 81 -6.52 12.00 14.61
C TRP A 81 -5.20 11.54 14.02
N ILE A 82 -4.80 10.32 14.37
CA ILE A 82 -3.69 9.60 13.77
C ILE A 82 -4.09 9.15 12.36
N SER A 83 -3.14 9.24 11.43
CA SER A 83 -3.31 8.78 10.06
C SER A 83 -1.99 8.22 9.55
N ILE A 84 -2.06 7.24 8.66
CA ILE A 84 -0.89 6.71 7.95
C ILE A 84 -0.17 7.85 7.24
N TYR A 85 -0.93 8.79 6.67
CA TYR A 85 -0.42 9.94 5.94
C TYR A 85 -0.53 11.21 6.77
N SER A 86 0.45 12.12 6.61
CA SER A 86 0.47 13.38 7.36
C SER A 86 -0.63 14.37 6.94
N PHE A 87 -1.20 14.21 5.76
CA PHE A 87 -2.34 15.02 5.28
C PHE A 87 -3.31 14.15 4.49
N ASP A 88 -4.54 14.62 4.46
CA ASP A 88 -5.64 13.86 3.87
C ASP A 88 -5.84 14.27 2.42
N PHE A 89 -5.10 13.64 1.51
CA PHE A 89 -5.32 13.79 0.09
C PHE A 89 -6.51 12.94 -0.41
N CYS A 90 -6.99 12.01 0.39
CA CYS A 90 -8.19 11.24 0.07
C CYS A 90 -9.46 12.12 0.05
N GLU A 91 -9.48 13.23 0.81
CA GLU A 91 -10.60 14.18 0.76
C GLU A 91 -10.78 14.84 -0.62
N LYS A 92 -9.74 14.86 -1.44
CA LYS A 92 -9.80 15.38 -2.83
C LYS A 92 -10.56 14.43 -3.77
N HIS A 93 -10.68 13.17 -3.38
CA HIS A 93 -11.18 12.08 -4.21
C HIS A 93 -12.56 11.67 -3.72
N GLY A 94 -13.62 12.11 -3.85
CA GLY A 94 -14.95 11.82 -3.32
C GLY A 94 -15.33 10.34 -3.28
N LEU A 95 -16.59 10.09 -2.95
CA LEU A 95 -17.15 8.74 -2.97
C LEU A 95 -17.47 8.30 -4.40
N ARG A 96 -17.35 7.00 -4.66
CA ARG A 96 -17.72 6.34 -5.93
C ARG A 96 -19.01 5.56 -5.75
N GLU A 97 -19.97 5.76 -6.65
CA GLU A 97 -21.19 4.99 -6.67
C GLU A 97 -20.90 3.54 -7.06
N VAL A 98 -21.57 2.60 -6.39
CA VAL A 98 -21.42 1.16 -6.61
C VAL A 98 -22.65 0.65 -7.36
N PHE A 99 -22.39 0.00 -8.47
CA PHE A 99 -23.39 -0.65 -9.32
C PHE A 99 -23.37 -2.16 -9.10
N LYS A 100 -24.39 -2.85 -9.59
CA LYS A 100 -24.44 -4.31 -9.68
C LYS A 100 -24.46 -4.74 -11.14
N ASP A 101 -23.68 -5.76 -11.46
CA ASP A 101 -23.74 -6.38 -12.78
C ASP A 101 -25.06 -7.14 -12.94
N SER A 102 -25.67 -7.05 -14.13
CA SER A 102 -26.96 -7.67 -14.40
C SER A 102 -26.91 -9.18 -14.62
N GLU A 103 -25.71 -9.74 -14.87
CA GLU A 103 -25.53 -11.16 -15.18
C GLU A 103 -25.29 -12.00 -13.92
N ASP A 104 -24.49 -11.48 -12.98
CA ASP A 104 -23.99 -12.25 -11.84
C ASP A 104 -24.10 -11.54 -10.49
N ASP A 105 -24.73 -10.35 -10.46
CA ASP A 105 -24.87 -9.49 -9.27
C ASP A 105 -23.56 -9.03 -8.64
N LEU A 106 -22.41 -9.20 -9.32
CA LEU A 106 -21.12 -8.78 -8.82
C LEU A 106 -21.07 -7.24 -8.72
N PRO A 107 -20.67 -6.66 -7.59
CA PRO A 107 -20.60 -5.21 -7.47
C PRO A 107 -19.43 -4.65 -8.28
N TYR A 108 -19.61 -3.49 -8.89
CA TYR A 108 -18.57 -2.77 -9.59
C TYR A 108 -18.70 -1.25 -9.43
N ILE A 109 -17.62 -0.54 -9.68
CA ILE A 109 -17.59 0.91 -9.85
C ILE A 109 -17.14 1.26 -11.26
N LEU A 110 -17.36 2.51 -11.66
CA LEU A 110 -16.73 3.06 -12.85
C LEU A 110 -15.41 3.73 -12.46
N PHE A 111 -14.30 3.10 -12.85
CA PHE A 111 -12.95 3.62 -12.69
C PHE A 111 -12.40 4.00 -14.06
N GLU A 112 -12.18 5.30 -14.27
CA GLU A 112 -11.75 5.86 -15.56
C GLU A 112 -12.63 5.41 -16.75
N GLY A 113 -13.93 5.33 -16.53
CA GLY A 113 -14.90 4.87 -17.53
C GLY A 113 -14.95 3.36 -17.76
N LYS A 114 -14.14 2.57 -17.08
CA LYS A 114 -14.10 1.12 -17.15
C LYS A 114 -14.78 0.50 -15.92
N ARG A 115 -15.35 -0.69 -16.05
CA ARG A 115 -15.90 -1.41 -14.90
C ARG A 115 -14.76 -2.03 -14.11
N MET A 116 -14.63 -1.65 -12.84
CA MET A 116 -13.77 -2.28 -11.85
C MET A 116 -14.65 -3.04 -10.87
N TYR A 117 -14.60 -4.36 -10.91
CA TYR A 117 -15.41 -5.21 -10.05
C TYR A 117 -14.81 -5.33 -8.66
N LEU A 118 -15.68 -5.46 -7.66
CA LEU A 118 -15.33 -5.59 -6.25
C LEU A 118 -15.74 -6.97 -5.73
N THR A 119 -15.25 -7.34 -4.56
CA THR A 119 -15.60 -8.62 -3.95
C THR A 119 -17.08 -8.64 -3.53
N ARG A 120 -17.70 -9.82 -3.50
CA ARG A 120 -19.13 -9.98 -3.12
C ARG A 120 -19.41 -9.54 -1.69
N ASP A 121 -18.45 -9.66 -0.81
CA ASP A 121 -18.51 -9.32 0.61
C ASP A 121 -17.96 -7.91 0.92
N TYR A 122 -17.69 -7.10 -0.13
CA TYR A 122 -17.18 -5.74 0.04
C TYR A 122 -18.17 -4.89 0.86
N LYS A 123 -17.64 -4.16 1.84
CA LYS A 123 -18.45 -3.31 2.72
C LYS A 123 -18.63 -1.93 2.12
N PHE A 124 -19.85 -1.59 1.81
CA PHE A 124 -20.22 -0.32 1.21
C PHE A 124 -20.75 0.67 2.24
N ILE A 125 -20.55 1.96 1.96
CA ILE A 125 -21.25 3.06 2.62
C ILE A 125 -22.65 3.13 1.99
N THR A 126 -23.71 3.15 2.80
CA THR A 126 -25.08 3.32 2.29
C THR A 126 -25.59 4.72 2.67
N GLN A 127 -25.96 5.48 1.64
CA GLN A 127 -26.53 6.82 1.80
C GLN A 127 -27.72 6.96 0.83
N ASP A 128 -28.88 7.41 1.31
CA ASP A 128 -30.10 7.61 0.53
C ASP A 128 -30.52 6.39 -0.34
N GLY A 129 -30.26 5.17 0.20
CA GLY A 129 -30.58 3.92 -0.47
C GLY A 129 -29.58 3.50 -1.56
N MET A 130 -28.57 4.30 -1.83
CA MET A 130 -27.48 3.99 -2.77
C MET A 130 -26.25 3.52 -2.03
N LYS A 131 -25.41 2.73 -2.72
CA LYS A 131 -24.16 2.23 -2.19
C LYS A 131 -22.98 2.99 -2.77
N TYR A 132 -22.03 3.29 -1.90
CA TYR A 132 -20.81 4.01 -2.24
C TYR A 132 -19.59 3.33 -1.66
N THR A 133 -18.44 3.57 -2.26
CA THR A 133 -17.12 3.25 -1.74
C THR A 133 -16.22 4.49 -1.78
N GLY A 134 -15.10 4.45 -1.04
CA GLY A 134 -14.04 5.45 -1.20
C GLY A 134 -13.44 5.44 -2.60
N ASP A 135 -12.64 6.44 -2.90
CA ASP A 135 -11.88 6.46 -4.14
C ASP A 135 -10.64 5.56 -4.01
N PHE A 136 -10.51 4.62 -4.93
CA PHE A 136 -9.39 3.67 -4.94
C PHE A 136 -8.09 4.27 -5.49
N TRP A 137 -8.11 5.52 -5.95
CA TRP A 137 -6.95 6.17 -6.54
C TRP A 137 -6.29 7.22 -5.62
N GLY A 138 -6.86 7.47 -4.45
CA GLY A 138 -6.36 8.47 -3.50
C GLY A 138 -4.89 8.25 -3.13
N GLU A 139 -4.46 7.01 -2.94
CA GLU A 139 -3.07 6.65 -2.63
C GLU A 139 -2.09 6.94 -3.79
N GLN A 140 -2.60 7.16 -4.98
CA GLN A 140 -1.83 7.54 -6.17
C GLN A 140 -1.91 9.04 -6.48
N ASP A 141 -2.37 9.86 -5.52
CA ASP A 141 -2.28 11.33 -5.62
C ASP A 141 -0.80 11.76 -5.72
N SER A 142 -0.57 12.85 -6.45
CA SER A 142 0.79 13.38 -6.68
C SER A 142 1.55 13.77 -5.40
N GLU A 143 0.84 14.00 -4.31
CA GLU A 143 1.40 14.31 -2.98
C GLU A 143 1.54 13.07 -2.09
N SER A 144 1.08 11.89 -2.56
CA SER A 144 1.15 10.67 -1.78
C SER A 144 2.56 10.08 -1.72
N PRO A 145 3.05 9.71 -0.53
CA PRO A 145 4.27 8.92 -0.41
C PRO A 145 4.13 7.51 -1.01
N HIS A 146 2.91 7.06 -1.29
CA HIS A 146 2.60 5.77 -1.92
C HIS A 146 2.43 5.84 -3.44
N LEU A 147 2.77 6.96 -4.07
CA LEU A 147 2.69 7.12 -5.52
C LEU A 147 3.69 6.19 -6.23
N TYR A 148 3.18 5.21 -7.02
CA TYR A 148 4.05 4.26 -7.75
C TYR A 148 4.83 4.92 -8.88
N MET A 149 4.14 5.65 -9.75
CA MET A 149 4.75 6.24 -10.94
C MET A 149 5.12 7.70 -10.71
N ASN A 150 6.40 8.05 -10.91
CA ASN A 150 6.87 9.42 -10.84
C ASN A 150 8.06 9.64 -11.79
N GLY A 151 8.14 10.80 -12.42
CA GLY A 151 9.26 11.16 -13.30
C GLY A 151 9.48 10.15 -14.43
N ASP A 152 10.67 9.56 -14.46
CA ASP A 152 11.08 8.57 -15.46
C ASP A 152 10.62 7.14 -15.11
N VAL A 153 10.24 6.89 -13.86
CA VAL A 153 9.67 5.60 -13.43
C VAL A 153 8.18 5.61 -13.71
N LYS A 154 7.80 5.23 -14.91
CA LYS A 154 6.41 5.17 -15.40
C LYS A 154 6.22 4.06 -16.41
N VAL A 155 4.98 3.64 -16.61
CA VAL A 155 4.60 2.66 -17.64
C VAL A 155 4.58 3.32 -19.01
N HIS A 156 5.21 2.68 -19.99
CA HIS A 156 5.25 3.11 -21.39
C HIS A 156 4.37 2.21 -22.26
N ASP A 157 4.04 2.72 -23.44
CA ASP A 157 3.27 1.96 -24.43
C ASP A 157 4.06 0.73 -24.90
N GLY A 158 3.39 -0.41 -24.87
CA GLY A 158 3.96 -1.70 -25.26
C GLY A 158 4.69 -2.45 -24.12
N ASP A 159 4.77 -1.92 -22.91
CA ASP A 159 5.42 -2.58 -21.79
C ASP A 159 4.78 -3.94 -21.48
N VAL A 160 5.61 -4.87 -21.01
CA VAL A 160 5.22 -6.08 -20.28
C VAL A 160 5.35 -5.79 -18.79
N LEU A 161 4.25 -5.90 -18.07
CA LEU A 161 4.16 -5.45 -16.68
C LEU A 161 3.77 -6.59 -15.72
N ILE A 162 4.33 -6.55 -14.51
CA ILE A 162 3.88 -7.34 -13.35
C ILE A 162 3.26 -6.38 -12.33
N ASP A 163 2.00 -6.64 -11.96
CA ASP A 163 1.34 -6.06 -10.80
C ASP A 163 1.24 -7.12 -9.71
N ALA A 164 2.14 -7.05 -8.75
CA ALA A 164 2.23 -7.96 -7.62
C ALA A 164 1.50 -7.35 -6.40
N GLY A 165 0.48 -8.06 -5.91
CA GLY A 165 -0.45 -7.55 -4.91
C GLY A 165 -1.42 -6.57 -5.54
N ALA A 166 -2.27 -7.06 -6.43
CA ALA A 166 -3.14 -6.20 -7.23
C ALA A 166 -4.40 -5.76 -6.48
N CYS A 167 -4.82 -6.50 -5.45
CA CYS A 167 -6.04 -6.25 -4.70
C CYS A 167 -7.24 -6.09 -5.66
N GLU A 168 -7.91 -4.91 -5.71
CA GLU A 168 -9.00 -4.62 -6.65
C GLU A 168 -8.55 -4.38 -8.10
N GLY A 169 -7.25 -4.23 -8.34
CA GLY A 169 -6.68 -4.06 -9.67
C GLY A 169 -6.74 -2.64 -10.23
N ASN A 170 -6.87 -1.62 -9.39
CA ASN A 170 -6.95 -0.20 -9.79
C ASN A 170 -5.72 0.24 -10.61
N PHE A 171 -4.50 -0.07 -10.14
CA PHE A 171 -3.26 0.24 -10.86
C PHE A 171 -3.22 -0.47 -12.23
N SER A 172 -3.48 -1.77 -12.24
CA SER A 172 -3.55 -2.56 -13.47
C SER A 172 -4.58 -2.01 -14.46
N LEU A 173 -5.77 -1.59 -13.98
CA LEU A 173 -6.82 -1.05 -14.84
C LEU A 173 -6.49 0.35 -15.38
N HIS A 174 -5.75 1.15 -14.60
CA HIS A 174 -5.25 2.46 -15.05
C HIS A 174 -4.30 2.33 -16.26
N ILE A 175 -3.43 1.34 -16.23
CA ILE A 175 -2.39 1.19 -17.28
C ILE A 175 -2.74 0.20 -18.38
N ILE A 176 -3.89 -0.48 -18.30
CA ILE A 176 -4.21 -1.62 -19.16
C ILE A 176 -4.12 -1.32 -20.64
N GLU A 177 -4.52 -0.12 -21.08
CA GLU A 177 -4.48 0.26 -22.49
C GLU A 177 -3.06 0.45 -23.02
N LYS A 178 -2.08 0.76 -22.15
CA LYS A 178 -0.69 1.00 -22.52
C LYS A 178 0.11 -0.28 -22.68
N VAL A 179 -0.15 -1.29 -21.86
CA VAL A 179 0.67 -2.49 -21.81
C VAL A 179 0.35 -3.48 -22.92
N SER A 180 1.38 -4.17 -23.43
CA SER A 180 1.24 -5.28 -24.37
C SER A 180 0.91 -6.59 -23.66
N LYS A 181 1.36 -6.75 -22.41
CA LYS A 181 1.08 -7.90 -21.56
C LYS A 181 1.09 -7.51 -20.08
N LEU A 182 0.19 -8.09 -19.31
CA LEU A 182 0.03 -7.84 -17.89
C LEU A 182 -0.02 -9.16 -17.12
N TYR A 183 0.84 -9.29 -16.13
CA TYR A 183 0.80 -10.33 -15.13
C TYR A 183 0.24 -9.73 -13.84
N ILE A 184 -0.90 -10.22 -13.37
CA ILE A 184 -1.51 -9.87 -12.10
C ILE A 184 -1.26 -11.02 -11.13
N VAL A 185 -0.65 -10.73 -10.00
CA VAL A 185 -0.45 -11.72 -8.93
C VAL A 185 -1.21 -11.26 -7.69
N GLU A 186 -2.12 -12.12 -7.21
CA GLU A 186 -2.94 -11.83 -6.04
C GLU A 186 -3.10 -13.10 -5.19
N SER A 187 -2.84 -13.01 -3.90
CA SER A 187 -2.91 -14.15 -2.99
C SER A 187 -4.31 -14.38 -2.42
N GLU A 188 -5.09 -13.31 -2.21
CA GLU A 188 -6.41 -13.40 -1.61
C GLU A 188 -7.48 -13.89 -2.60
N THR A 189 -7.98 -15.08 -2.36
CA THR A 189 -9.00 -15.74 -3.21
C THR A 189 -10.22 -14.86 -3.48
N LYS A 190 -10.60 -14.00 -2.50
CA LYS A 190 -11.78 -13.13 -2.64
C LYS A 190 -11.68 -12.17 -3.82
N TRP A 191 -10.45 -11.71 -4.19
CA TRP A 191 -10.24 -10.78 -5.29
C TRP A 191 -10.20 -11.44 -6.66
N ILE A 192 -9.91 -12.73 -6.75
CA ILE A 192 -9.69 -13.42 -8.03
C ILE A 192 -10.91 -13.38 -8.96
N GLU A 193 -12.11 -13.52 -8.40
CA GLU A 193 -13.36 -13.42 -9.20
C GLU A 193 -13.50 -12.00 -9.77
N ALA A 194 -13.34 -10.98 -8.92
CA ALA A 194 -13.45 -9.58 -9.30
C ALA A 194 -12.40 -9.20 -10.36
N LEU A 195 -11.15 -9.60 -10.17
CA LEU A 195 -10.07 -9.37 -11.12
C LEU A 195 -10.34 -10.03 -12.48
N ARG A 196 -10.76 -11.28 -12.51
CA ARG A 196 -11.13 -11.96 -13.77
C ARG A 196 -12.25 -11.24 -14.50
N ARG A 197 -13.25 -10.74 -13.78
CA ARG A 197 -14.37 -10.01 -14.36
C ARG A 197 -13.94 -8.61 -14.83
N THR A 198 -13.11 -7.93 -14.08
CA THR A 198 -12.54 -6.61 -14.44
C THR A 198 -11.74 -6.70 -15.74
N PHE A 199 -10.89 -7.71 -15.86
CA PHE A 199 -9.95 -7.84 -16.99
C PHE A 199 -10.44 -8.74 -18.13
N GLU A 200 -11.69 -9.23 -18.08
CA GLU A 200 -12.29 -10.02 -19.16
C GLU A 200 -12.17 -9.37 -20.55
N PRO A 201 -12.37 -8.04 -20.73
CA PRO A 201 -12.18 -7.39 -22.02
C PRO A 201 -10.76 -7.49 -22.59
N TRP A 202 -9.75 -7.72 -21.73
CA TRP A 202 -8.32 -7.78 -22.09
C TRP A 202 -7.69 -9.15 -21.79
N LYS A 203 -8.49 -10.21 -21.68
CA LYS A 203 -8.01 -11.55 -21.30
C LYS A 203 -6.90 -12.11 -22.19
N GLU A 204 -6.80 -11.67 -23.43
CA GLU A 204 -5.76 -12.13 -24.38
C GLU A 204 -4.36 -11.61 -23.99
N LYS A 205 -4.28 -10.51 -23.23
CA LYS A 205 -3.00 -9.94 -22.77
C LYS A 205 -2.82 -9.95 -21.27
N VAL A 206 -3.79 -10.43 -20.49
CA VAL A 206 -3.76 -10.47 -19.02
C VAL A 206 -3.64 -11.90 -18.53
N VAL A 207 -2.64 -12.15 -17.67
CA VAL A 207 -2.43 -13.41 -16.96
C VAL A 207 -2.68 -13.16 -15.48
N ILE A 208 -3.69 -13.79 -14.91
CA ILE A 208 -3.99 -13.71 -13.47
C ILE A 208 -3.45 -14.96 -12.79
N CYS A 209 -2.50 -14.78 -11.89
CA CYS A 209 -1.89 -15.81 -11.06
C CYS A 209 -2.37 -15.65 -9.62
N GLN A 210 -3.13 -16.64 -9.13
CA GLN A 210 -3.49 -16.71 -7.72
C GLN A 210 -2.37 -17.39 -6.93
N GLY A 211 -1.76 -16.67 -6.00
CA GLY A 211 -0.69 -17.20 -5.15
C GLY A 211 0.18 -16.12 -4.56
N PHE A 212 1.14 -16.54 -3.76
CA PHE A 212 2.15 -15.67 -3.18
C PHE A 212 3.39 -15.60 -4.08
N LEU A 213 4.08 -14.47 -4.06
CA LEU A 213 5.41 -14.37 -4.65
C LEU A 213 6.48 -14.71 -3.62
N GLY A 214 7.55 -15.37 -4.08
CA GLY A 214 8.67 -15.73 -3.22
C GLY A 214 9.92 -16.12 -3.97
N ASN A 215 10.93 -16.57 -3.22
CA ASN A 215 12.26 -16.94 -3.76
C ASN A 215 12.36 -18.40 -4.23
N LYS A 216 11.31 -19.20 -4.01
CA LYS A 216 11.27 -20.62 -4.39
C LYS A 216 9.84 -21.04 -4.67
N ASP A 217 9.65 -21.75 -5.79
CA ASP A 217 8.34 -22.28 -6.17
C ASP A 217 7.86 -23.38 -5.20
N SER A 218 6.57 -23.37 -4.91
CA SER A 218 5.83 -24.37 -4.14
C SER A 218 4.37 -24.45 -4.62
N ASP A 219 3.51 -25.18 -3.92
CA ASP A 219 2.09 -25.30 -4.28
C ASP A 219 1.33 -23.95 -4.24
N THR A 220 1.77 -23.02 -3.39
CA THR A 220 1.11 -21.72 -3.19
C THR A 220 2.00 -20.51 -3.48
N VAL A 221 3.30 -20.74 -3.70
CA VAL A 221 4.30 -19.68 -3.96
C VAL A 221 4.85 -19.85 -5.36
N VAL A 222 4.96 -18.77 -6.10
CA VAL A 222 5.58 -18.72 -7.43
C VAL A 222 6.73 -17.72 -7.44
N CYS A 223 7.86 -18.08 -8.06
CA CYS A 223 8.92 -17.13 -8.36
C CYS A 223 8.55 -16.28 -9.57
N ILE A 224 8.94 -15.01 -9.57
CA ILE A 224 8.74 -14.14 -10.75
C ILE A 224 9.43 -14.75 -11.98
N ASP A 225 10.65 -15.29 -11.83
CA ASP A 225 11.37 -15.95 -12.93
C ASP A 225 10.60 -17.13 -13.53
N SER A 226 9.86 -17.89 -12.72
CA SER A 226 9.01 -19.00 -13.17
C SER A 226 7.72 -18.52 -13.81
N LEU A 227 7.12 -17.45 -13.27
CA LEU A 227 5.88 -16.86 -13.76
C LEU A 227 6.07 -16.32 -15.18
N VAL A 228 7.09 -15.48 -15.38
CA VAL A 228 7.30 -14.79 -16.67
C VAL A 228 8.07 -15.63 -17.68
N ARG A 229 8.78 -16.65 -17.21
CA ARG A 229 9.59 -17.56 -18.06
C ARG A 229 10.58 -16.78 -18.96
N ASN A 230 10.24 -16.65 -20.24
CA ASN A 230 11.09 -16.01 -21.24
C ASN A 230 10.64 -14.58 -21.59
N ASP A 231 9.55 -14.10 -21.07
CA ASP A 231 9.08 -12.76 -21.35
C ASP A 231 10.06 -11.72 -20.82
N LYS A 232 10.18 -10.63 -21.58
CA LYS A 232 10.93 -9.47 -21.19
C LYS A 232 10.01 -8.57 -20.39
N VAL A 233 10.20 -8.49 -19.08
CA VAL A 233 9.42 -7.60 -18.20
C VAL A 233 10.01 -6.19 -18.24
N ASP A 234 9.18 -5.20 -18.46
CA ASP A 234 9.59 -3.79 -18.57
C ASP A 234 9.26 -2.97 -17.32
N PHE A 235 8.24 -3.40 -16.56
CA PHE A 235 7.85 -2.74 -15.31
C PHE A 235 7.38 -3.75 -14.26
N ILE A 236 7.78 -3.55 -12.99
CA ILE A 236 7.25 -4.27 -11.84
C ILE A 236 6.67 -3.26 -10.85
N LYS A 237 5.38 -3.36 -10.53
CA LYS A 237 4.79 -2.80 -9.30
C LYS A 237 4.70 -3.94 -8.29
N MET A 238 5.07 -3.67 -7.03
CA MET A 238 5.02 -4.68 -5.98
C MET A 238 4.58 -4.09 -4.66
N ASP A 239 3.50 -4.65 -4.13
CA ASP A 239 2.90 -4.33 -2.85
C ASP A 239 2.28 -5.63 -2.29
N ILE A 240 3.07 -6.41 -1.55
CA ILE A 240 2.77 -7.80 -1.17
C ILE A 240 3.00 -8.08 0.31
N GLU A 241 2.67 -7.08 1.13
CA GLU A 241 2.54 -7.23 2.57
C GLU A 241 3.79 -7.80 3.26
N GLY A 242 5.00 -7.29 2.86
CA GLY A 242 6.29 -7.63 3.47
C GLY A 242 6.98 -8.88 2.91
N SER A 243 6.56 -9.36 1.73
CA SER A 243 7.23 -10.44 0.99
C SER A 243 8.10 -9.92 -0.16
N GLU A 244 8.28 -8.61 -0.29
CA GLU A 244 8.96 -7.93 -1.40
C GLU A 244 10.39 -8.45 -1.60
N ILE A 245 11.17 -8.54 -0.52
CA ILE A 245 12.55 -9.04 -0.58
C ILE A 245 12.58 -10.49 -1.10
N SER A 246 11.70 -11.36 -0.59
CA SER A 246 11.62 -12.74 -1.05
C SER A 246 11.23 -12.83 -2.52
N ALA A 247 10.27 -12.00 -2.98
CA ALA A 247 9.85 -11.95 -4.37
C ALA A 247 10.95 -11.43 -5.30
N LEU A 248 11.70 -10.39 -4.90
CA LEU A 248 12.85 -9.88 -5.64
C LEU A 248 13.98 -10.91 -5.77
N LEU A 249 14.23 -11.70 -4.73
CA LEU A 249 15.17 -12.82 -4.79
C LEU A 249 14.70 -13.92 -5.74
N GLY A 250 13.39 -14.09 -5.95
CA GLY A 250 12.79 -14.98 -6.95
C GLY A 250 12.69 -14.39 -8.36
N ALA A 251 13.17 -13.14 -8.55
CA ALA A 251 13.17 -12.41 -9.81
C ALA A 251 14.57 -12.20 -10.41
N LYS A 252 15.60 -12.85 -9.87
CA LYS A 252 17.00 -12.55 -10.22
C LYS A 252 17.30 -12.54 -11.72
N LYS A 253 16.80 -13.54 -12.45
CA LYS A 253 17.00 -13.64 -13.91
C LYS A 253 16.23 -12.53 -14.63
N THR A 254 14.99 -12.28 -14.20
CA THR A 254 14.13 -11.24 -14.75
C THR A 254 14.77 -9.86 -14.57
N LEU A 255 15.24 -9.55 -13.35
CA LEU A 255 15.93 -8.29 -13.05
C LEU A 255 17.22 -8.11 -13.84
N GLN A 256 17.99 -9.17 -14.09
CA GLN A 256 19.25 -9.10 -14.85
C GLN A 256 19.04 -9.00 -16.37
N LYS A 257 18.00 -9.67 -16.88
CA LYS A 257 17.77 -9.82 -18.33
C LYS A 257 17.40 -8.53 -19.04
N ASN A 258 16.75 -7.60 -18.35
CA ASN A 258 16.20 -6.40 -18.97
C ASN A 258 17.04 -5.16 -18.66
N GLU A 259 17.64 -4.56 -19.70
CA GLU A 259 18.49 -3.38 -19.59
C GLU A 259 17.73 -2.04 -19.46
N ASN A 260 16.40 -2.04 -19.67
CA ASN A 260 15.56 -0.84 -19.60
C ASN A 260 14.37 -1.02 -18.66
N MET A 261 14.58 -1.79 -17.59
CA MET A 261 13.53 -2.12 -16.64
C MET A 261 13.29 -0.98 -15.64
N ARG A 262 12.06 -0.82 -15.25
CA ARG A 262 11.62 0.10 -14.19
C ARG A 262 10.83 -0.67 -13.13
N CYS A 263 10.86 -0.19 -11.91
CA CYS A 263 10.08 -0.80 -10.83
C CYS A 263 9.63 0.22 -9.80
N ALA A 264 8.54 -0.10 -9.12
CA ALA A 264 8.01 0.58 -7.96
C ALA A 264 7.65 -0.47 -6.90
N ILE A 265 8.42 -0.52 -5.83
CA ILE A 265 8.36 -1.58 -4.81
C ILE A 265 8.02 -0.93 -3.48
N CYS A 266 6.96 -1.40 -2.82
CA CYS A 266 6.62 -0.96 -1.47
C CYS A 266 7.74 -1.29 -0.48
N SER A 267 8.07 -0.33 0.39
CA SER A 267 9.24 -0.39 1.27
C SER A 267 8.92 -0.08 2.72
N TYR A 268 7.64 -0.16 3.09
CA TYR A 268 7.14 0.26 4.39
C TYR A 268 6.67 -0.87 5.30
N HIS A 269 6.57 -2.09 4.79
CA HIS A 269 6.02 -3.20 5.58
C HIS A 269 6.93 -3.64 6.71
N LYS A 270 8.26 -3.64 6.51
CA LYS A 270 9.23 -4.00 7.54
C LYS A 270 10.28 -2.91 7.75
N HIS A 271 10.87 -2.89 8.93
CA HIS A 271 11.86 -1.90 9.34
C HIS A 271 12.99 -1.69 8.32
N ASP A 272 13.54 -2.78 7.80
CA ASP A 272 14.71 -2.73 6.91
C ASP A 272 14.36 -2.82 5.41
N ASP A 273 13.09 -2.77 5.04
CA ASP A 273 12.67 -3.02 3.65
C ASP A 273 13.29 -2.03 2.68
N GLU A 274 13.28 -0.73 2.97
CA GLU A 274 13.88 0.28 2.09
C GLU A 274 15.34 -0.03 1.79
N HIS A 275 16.14 -0.28 2.82
CA HIS A 275 17.56 -0.56 2.68
C HIS A 275 17.81 -1.83 1.85
N ASN A 276 17.13 -2.91 2.19
CA ASN A 276 17.32 -4.21 1.56
C ASN A 276 16.82 -4.23 0.11
N ILE A 277 15.68 -3.58 -0.18
CA ILE A 277 15.14 -3.46 -1.54
C ILE A 277 16.12 -2.67 -2.42
N LYS A 278 16.61 -1.52 -1.94
CA LYS A 278 17.63 -0.73 -2.66
C LYS A 278 18.86 -1.58 -2.97
N ALA A 279 19.41 -2.27 -1.97
CA ALA A 279 20.60 -3.10 -2.15
C ALA A 279 20.41 -4.17 -3.24
N ILE A 280 19.27 -4.88 -3.26
CA ILE A 280 18.98 -5.90 -4.27
C ILE A 280 18.84 -5.27 -5.67
N LEU A 281 18.16 -4.14 -5.79
CA LEU A 281 17.96 -3.46 -7.07
C LEU A 281 19.28 -2.89 -7.60
N GLU A 282 20.09 -2.27 -6.76
CA GLU A 282 21.39 -1.70 -7.12
C GLU A 282 22.40 -2.80 -7.54
N GLU A 283 22.41 -3.95 -6.86
CA GLU A 283 23.16 -5.14 -7.27
C GLU A 283 22.71 -5.63 -8.67
N ALA A 284 21.43 -5.49 -8.99
CA ALA A 284 20.91 -5.82 -10.32
C ALA A 284 21.12 -4.71 -11.36
N GLY A 285 21.80 -3.60 -11.02
CA GLY A 285 22.16 -2.51 -11.91
C GLY A 285 21.11 -1.41 -12.07
N PHE A 286 20.20 -1.26 -11.12
CA PHE A 286 19.25 -0.15 -11.08
C PHE A 286 19.87 1.07 -10.38
N VAL A 287 19.45 2.24 -10.81
CA VAL A 287 19.54 3.48 -10.02
C VAL A 287 18.24 3.59 -9.25
N THR A 288 18.34 3.78 -7.92
CA THR A 288 17.19 3.78 -7.03
C THR A 288 16.91 5.16 -6.45
N GLU A 289 15.64 5.45 -6.20
CA GLU A 289 15.17 6.59 -5.41
C GLU A 289 14.05 6.16 -4.48
N THR A 290 13.81 6.91 -3.40
CA THR A 290 12.62 6.75 -2.56
C THR A 290 11.54 7.75 -2.95
N SER A 291 10.29 7.40 -2.67
CA SER A 291 9.18 8.34 -2.75
C SER A 291 9.39 9.49 -1.77
N LYS A 292 8.86 10.67 -2.09
CA LYS A 292 8.84 11.81 -1.17
C LYS A 292 7.80 11.59 -0.09
N GLY A 293 8.08 12.13 1.11
CA GLY A 293 7.19 12.04 2.26
C GLY A 293 7.26 10.69 2.97
N TYR A 294 6.56 10.62 4.08
CA TYR A 294 6.60 9.50 5.00
C TYR A 294 5.22 8.96 5.30
N MET A 295 5.17 7.67 5.66
CA MET A 295 4.02 6.92 6.15
C MET A 295 4.29 6.44 7.57
N TRP A 296 3.23 6.31 8.38
CA TRP A 296 3.33 5.80 9.74
C TRP A 296 2.34 4.68 10.00
N PHE A 297 2.86 3.46 10.15
CA PHE A 297 2.09 2.25 10.44
C PHE A 297 2.06 2.01 11.95
N PHE A 298 1.15 2.69 12.65
CA PHE A 298 1.04 2.69 14.10
C PHE A 298 0.25 1.51 14.69
N LEU A 299 -0.44 0.72 13.85
CA LEU A 299 -1.23 -0.45 14.27
C LEU A 299 -0.48 -1.78 14.12
N GLU A 300 0.74 -1.76 13.61
CA GLU A 300 1.54 -2.96 13.48
C GLU A 300 1.96 -3.51 14.86
N GLU A 301 2.15 -4.84 14.93
CA GLU A 301 2.57 -5.55 16.15
C GLU A 301 3.88 -4.98 16.73
N PHE A 302 4.76 -4.46 15.87
CA PHE A 302 6.05 -3.85 16.23
C PHE A 302 6.04 -2.31 16.27
N ALA A 303 4.89 -1.65 16.05
CA ALA A 303 4.81 -0.19 16.06
C ALA A 303 5.28 0.41 17.40
N ALA A 304 5.04 -0.29 18.52
CA ALA A 304 5.51 0.12 19.83
C ALA A 304 7.04 0.02 19.98
N GLU A 305 7.70 -0.88 19.25
CA GLU A 305 9.14 -1.09 19.29
C GLU A 305 9.88 -0.09 18.41
N TYR A 306 9.47 0.03 17.15
CA TYR A 306 10.18 0.88 16.19
C TYR A 306 9.63 2.30 16.14
N CYS A 307 8.30 2.50 16.24
CA CYS A 307 7.63 3.81 16.23
C CYS A 307 8.28 4.80 15.26
N GLU A 308 8.37 4.42 13.99
CA GLU A 308 9.14 5.12 12.97
C GLU A 308 8.31 5.51 11.76
N LEU A 309 8.76 6.57 11.09
CA LEU A 309 8.27 6.98 9.78
C LEU A 309 9.05 6.26 8.69
N ARG A 310 8.34 5.74 7.67
CA ARG A 310 8.92 4.99 6.56
C ARG A 310 8.54 5.63 5.24
N HIS A 311 9.44 5.61 4.26
CA HIS A 311 9.07 5.95 2.88
C HIS A 311 8.17 4.86 2.29
N GLY A 312 7.22 5.28 1.44
CA GLY A 312 6.25 4.35 0.86
C GLY A 312 6.86 3.43 -0.19
N ILE A 313 7.63 4.00 -1.13
CA ILE A 313 8.05 3.30 -2.35
C ILE A 313 9.56 3.49 -2.60
N VAL A 314 10.23 2.40 -2.91
CA VAL A 314 11.52 2.41 -3.62
C VAL A 314 11.24 2.27 -5.12
N ARG A 315 11.63 3.28 -5.90
CA ARG A 315 11.58 3.24 -7.36
C ARG A 315 12.96 2.92 -7.91
N GLY A 316 12.99 2.13 -8.96
CA GLY A 316 14.23 1.79 -9.65
C GLY A 316 14.10 1.96 -11.17
N ILE A 317 15.17 2.46 -11.79
CA ILE A 317 15.31 2.53 -13.23
C ILE A 317 16.65 1.93 -13.65
N LYS A 318 16.61 1.06 -14.64
CA LYS A 318 17.79 0.45 -15.23
C LYS A 318 17.95 0.97 -16.64
N ASN A 319 19.00 1.75 -16.89
CA ASN A 319 19.30 2.34 -18.19
C ASN A 319 20.67 1.89 -18.69
N LYS A 320 20.80 1.70 -20.00
CA LYS A 320 22.08 1.37 -20.67
C LYS A 320 23.26 2.27 -20.31
N ILE A 321 22.99 3.50 -19.84
CA ILE A 321 24.02 4.52 -19.59
C ILE A 321 24.73 4.28 -18.24
N SER A 322 24.11 3.61 -17.29
CA SER A 322 24.69 3.34 -15.96
C SER A 322 25.77 2.25 -15.96
N CYS A 323 25.78 1.33 -16.91
CA CYS A 323 26.83 0.31 -17.02
C CYS A 323 28.20 0.87 -17.42
N ASN A 324 28.27 2.02 -18.08
CA ASN A 324 29.55 2.60 -18.55
C ASN A 324 30.28 3.43 -17.48
N MET A 325 29.68 3.71 -16.33
CA MET A 325 30.39 4.45 -15.26
C MET A 325 31.22 3.56 -14.32
N TYR A 326 30.98 2.26 -14.29
CA TYR A 326 31.75 1.35 -13.46
C TYR A 326 32.94 0.68 -14.16
N ASP A 327 32.96 0.64 -15.51
CA ASP A 327 34.06 0.07 -16.30
C ASP A 327 35.28 1.01 -16.47
N ASN A 328 35.20 2.27 -16.02
CA ASN A 328 36.30 3.24 -16.15
C ASN A 328 37.14 3.39 -14.85
N LYS A 329 37.13 2.42 -13.93
CA LYS A 329 38.05 2.38 -12.81
C LYS A 329 39.22 1.40 -12.98
N GLU A 330 39.66 1.16 -14.19
CA GLU A 330 40.96 0.59 -14.43
C GLU A 330 41.90 1.64 -15.06
N PHE A 331 43.12 1.67 -14.53
CA PHE A 331 44.29 2.43 -14.98
C PHE A 331 44.41 3.89 -14.51
N LEU A 332 44.86 4.05 -13.29
CA LEU A 332 45.93 4.97 -12.93
C LEU A 332 46.74 4.32 -11.78
N THR A 333 47.55 3.35 -12.16
CA THR A 333 48.82 3.06 -11.49
C THR A 333 49.93 3.65 -12.31
N ASN A 334 50.50 4.73 -11.82
CA ASN A 334 51.93 5.07 -11.95
C ASN A 334 52.30 6.00 -10.82
#